data_a6cc28d225930ade7ae92141c7ad7a08
#
_entry.id   a6cc28d225930ade7ae92141c7ad7a08
#
_cell.length_a   1.000
_cell.length_b   1.000
_cell.length_c   1.000
_cell.angle_alpha   90.00
_cell.angle_beta   90.00
_cell.angle_gamma   90.00
#
_symmetry.space_group_name_H-M   'P 1'
#
loop_
_entity.id
_entity.type
_entity.pdbx_description
1 polymer ?
#
loop_
_entity_poly.entity_id
_entity_poly.type
_entity_poly.pdbx_seq_one_letter_code
_entity_poly.pdbx_strand_id
1 'polypeptide(L)'
;MIAERGEAARYVAIITDGNGRWARARGKPVIEGHRAGADNLKARLRDAGELGVLELTVYSFSTENWARPEEEVSGLMAMFAERIVEETPEMHESGVRLRFVGRREGVDPNLVEQMAWAEELTAANDKITLYVAFNYGGRAEIIDAAKRFEGGDEDDFRALLYAPEMHDPDLIIRTSGEKRLSNYLMWQSAYSELVFTDELWPDFDRRDFEAAMIEYLSLIHISEPTRPY
;
A
#
# COMPACT_ATOMS: atom_id res chain seq x y z
N MET A 1 -7.35 -23.48 -3.42
CA MET A 1 -6.49 -24.24 -2.44
C MET A 1 -6.01 -23.38 -1.26
N ILE A 2 -5.66 -22.09 -1.42
CA ILE A 2 -5.26 -21.21 -0.28
C ILE A 2 -6.47 -20.85 0.59
N ALA A 3 -7.62 -20.56 -0.01
CA ALA A 3 -8.84 -20.15 0.68
C ALA A 3 -9.52 -21.23 1.57
N GLU A 4 -9.15 -22.51 1.43
CA GLU A 4 -9.75 -23.61 2.21
C GLU A 4 -9.13 -23.78 3.60
N ARG A 5 -8.08 -23.06 3.95
CA ARG A 5 -7.32 -23.27 5.20
C ARG A 5 -7.65 -22.29 6.34
N GLY A 6 -8.59 -21.36 6.18
CA GLY A 6 -9.05 -20.51 7.28
C GLY A 6 -8.02 -19.50 7.87
N GLU A 7 -6.78 -19.50 7.37
CA GLU A 7 -5.63 -18.79 7.93
C GLU A 7 -4.91 -17.91 6.90
N ALA A 8 -5.47 -17.72 5.70
CA ALA A 8 -4.85 -16.86 4.68
C ALA A 8 -4.81 -15.40 5.13
N ALA A 9 -3.72 -14.67 4.81
CA ALA A 9 -3.64 -13.24 5.07
C ALA A 9 -4.79 -12.50 4.35
N ARG A 10 -5.57 -11.75 5.10
CA ARG A 10 -6.72 -10.99 4.59
C ARG A 10 -6.40 -9.50 4.44
N TYR A 11 -5.43 -9.02 5.19
CA TYR A 11 -4.96 -7.65 5.22
C TYR A 11 -3.49 -7.64 4.79
N VAL A 12 -3.21 -7.20 3.57
CA VAL A 12 -1.88 -7.28 2.97
C VAL A 12 -1.37 -5.89 2.64
N ALA A 13 -0.13 -5.60 3.03
CA ALA A 13 0.55 -4.37 2.67
C ALA A 13 1.76 -4.66 1.78
N ILE A 14 2.00 -3.82 0.76
CA ILE A 14 3.11 -4.00 -0.17
C ILE A 14 3.95 -2.72 -0.25
N ILE A 15 5.26 -2.87 -0.03
CA ILE A 15 6.23 -1.83 -0.35
C ILE A 15 6.68 -2.07 -1.79
N THR A 16 6.16 -1.26 -2.70
CA THR A 16 6.31 -1.37 -4.16
C THR A 16 7.66 -0.81 -4.63
N ASP A 17 8.76 -1.46 -4.21
CA ASP A 17 10.13 -1.01 -4.48
C ASP A 17 10.69 -1.65 -5.76
N GLY A 18 11.61 -0.93 -6.42
CA GLY A 18 12.34 -1.42 -7.58
C GLY A 18 12.03 -0.75 -8.92
N ASN A 19 11.02 0.13 -9.02
CA ASN A 19 10.60 0.79 -10.26
C ASN A 19 11.77 1.46 -11.01
N GLY A 20 12.58 2.26 -10.31
CA GLY A 20 13.73 2.94 -10.91
C GLY A 20 14.84 1.98 -11.33
N ARG A 21 15.09 0.91 -10.58
CA ARG A 21 16.06 -0.14 -10.94
C ARG A 21 15.61 -0.90 -12.18
N TRP A 22 14.33 -1.24 -12.24
CA TRP A 22 13.71 -1.90 -13.37
C TRP A 22 13.87 -1.08 -14.67
N ALA A 23 13.59 0.22 -14.63
CA ALA A 23 13.73 1.12 -15.77
C ALA A 23 15.21 1.21 -16.22
N ARG A 24 16.13 1.46 -15.29
CA ARG A 24 17.58 1.55 -15.60
C ARG A 24 18.13 0.27 -16.20
N ALA A 25 17.74 -0.90 -15.69
CA ALA A 25 18.18 -2.18 -16.25
C ALA A 25 17.70 -2.40 -17.70
N ARG A 26 16.68 -1.67 -18.15
CA ARG A 26 16.11 -1.72 -19.50
C ARG A 26 16.46 -0.50 -20.36
N GLY A 27 17.34 0.37 -19.88
CA GLY A 27 17.73 1.59 -20.60
C GLY A 27 16.58 2.60 -20.75
N LYS A 28 15.60 2.55 -19.86
CA LYS A 28 14.40 3.41 -19.89
C LYS A 28 14.51 4.56 -18.88
N PRO A 29 13.81 5.67 -19.13
CA PRO A 29 13.61 6.71 -18.12
C PRO A 29 12.94 6.16 -16.85
N VAL A 30 13.29 6.71 -15.67
CA VAL A 30 12.75 6.26 -14.37
C VAL A 30 11.23 6.30 -14.34
N ILE A 31 10.61 7.28 -14.97
CA ILE A 31 9.14 7.42 -15.01
C ILE A 31 8.45 6.22 -15.70
N GLU A 32 9.11 5.59 -16.69
CA GLU A 32 8.57 4.38 -17.32
C GLU A 32 8.53 3.18 -16.35
N GLY A 33 9.47 3.12 -15.41
CA GLY A 33 9.43 2.13 -14.34
C GLY A 33 8.25 2.37 -13.37
N HIS A 34 7.96 3.63 -13.06
CA HIS A 34 6.81 3.98 -12.23
C HIS A 34 5.48 3.69 -12.94
N ARG A 35 5.38 3.95 -14.26
CA ARG A 35 4.21 3.58 -15.05
C ARG A 35 4.00 2.07 -15.08
N ALA A 36 5.06 1.31 -15.34
CA ALA A 36 5.00 -0.15 -15.29
C ALA A 36 4.60 -0.67 -13.89
N GLY A 37 5.06 -0.01 -12.83
CA GLY A 37 4.65 -0.31 -11.46
C GLY A 37 3.19 0.00 -11.17
N ALA A 38 2.62 1.06 -11.73
CA ALA A 38 1.21 1.38 -11.64
C ALA A 38 0.35 0.33 -12.39
N ASP A 39 0.76 -0.05 -13.61
CA ASP A 39 0.09 -1.13 -14.36
C ASP A 39 0.13 -2.46 -13.59
N ASN A 40 1.25 -2.75 -12.92
CA ASN A 40 1.37 -3.94 -12.10
C ASN A 40 0.44 -3.90 -10.87
N LEU A 41 0.26 -2.72 -10.24
CA LEU A 41 -0.68 -2.58 -9.12
C LEU A 41 -2.09 -3.02 -9.51
N LYS A 42 -2.57 -2.61 -10.68
CA LYS A 42 -3.89 -3.01 -11.19
C LYS A 42 -4.02 -4.53 -11.33
N ALA A 43 -2.98 -5.20 -11.84
CA ALA A 43 -2.96 -6.65 -11.94
C ALA A 43 -2.94 -7.32 -10.55
N ARG A 44 -2.10 -6.84 -9.64
CA ARG A 44 -1.99 -7.39 -8.27
C ARG A 44 -3.23 -7.14 -7.44
N LEU A 45 -3.94 -6.04 -7.63
CA LEU A 45 -5.22 -5.78 -6.96
C LEU A 45 -6.29 -6.82 -7.35
N ARG A 46 -6.32 -7.21 -8.62
CA ARG A 46 -7.20 -8.29 -9.08
C ARG A 46 -6.82 -9.62 -8.45
N ASP A 47 -5.52 -9.96 -8.49
CA ASP A 47 -5.03 -11.19 -7.87
C ASP A 47 -5.30 -11.22 -6.36
N ALA A 48 -5.13 -10.10 -5.66
CA ALA A 48 -5.45 -9.98 -4.23
C ALA A 48 -6.90 -10.34 -3.95
N GLY A 49 -7.86 -9.77 -4.71
CA GLY A 49 -9.28 -10.11 -4.58
C GLY A 49 -9.57 -11.59 -4.84
N GLU A 50 -8.94 -12.19 -5.85
CA GLU A 50 -9.08 -13.63 -6.16
C GLU A 50 -8.45 -14.53 -5.08
N LEU A 51 -7.41 -14.06 -4.39
CA LEU A 51 -6.75 -14.77 -3.28
C LEU A 51 -7.46 -14.58 -1.93
N GLY A 52 -8.54 -13.79 -1.88
CA GLY A 52 -9.34 -13.58 -0.68
C GLY A 52 -8.84 -12.46 0.23
N VAL A 53 -7.96 -11.60 -0.27
CA VAL A 53 -7.52 -10.38 0.43
C VAL A 53 -8.69 -9.40 0.49
N LEU A 54 -8.95 -8.83 1.65
CA LEU A 54 -10.01 -7.84 1.87
C LEU A 54 -9.48 -6.40 1.81
N GLU A 55 -8.25 -6.20 2.26
CA GLU A 55 -7.57 -4.91 2.19
C GLU A 55 -6.16 -5.09 1.62
N LEU A 56 -5.87 -4.32 0.58
CA LEU A 56 -4.55 -4.21 0.01
C LEU A 56 -4.03 -2.78 0.24
N THR A 57 -2.94 -2.64 0.98
CA THR A 57 -2.28 -1.34 1.18
C THR A 57 -0.99 -1.27 0.38
N VAL A 58 -0.77 -0.18 -0.37
CA VAL A 58 0.42 -0.04 -1.20
C VAL A 58 1.17 1.24 -0.89
N TYR A 59 2.51 1.16 -0.79
CA TYR A 59 3.37 2.32 -0.54
C TYR A 59 3.73 3.00 -1.85
N SER A 60 2.93 3.97 -2.26
CA SER A 60 3.06 4.63 -3.56
C SER A 60 3.99 5.85 -3.54
N PHE A 61 3.90 6.70 -2.50
CA PHE A 61 4.75 7.88 -2.37
C PHE A 61 5.01 8.22 -0.90
N SER A 62 6.27 8.17 -0.47
CA SER A 62 6.66 8.48 0.90
C SER A 62 6.96 9.96 1.10
N THR A 63 6.92 10.43 2.35
CA THR A 63 7.36 11.78 2.73
C THR A 63 8.80 12.06 2.35
N GLU A 64 9.66 11.04 2.32
CA GLU A 64 11.06 11.15 1.92
C GLU A 64 11.24 11.35 0.41
N ASN A 65 10.25 10.97 -0.40
CA ASN A 65 10.32 11.09 -1.86
C ASN A 65 10.29 12.54 -2.36
N TRP A 66 9.82 13.49 -1.55
CA TRP A 66 9.90 14.91 -1.85
C TRP A 66 11.36 15.43 -2.00
N ALA A 67 12.34 14.72 -1.43
CA ALA A 67 13.76 15.05 -1.58
C ALA A 67 14.37 14.62 -2.93
N ARG A 68 13.61 13.96 -3.80
CA ARG A 68 14.04 13.60 -5.15
C ARG A 68 14.14 14.83 -6.05
N PRO A 69 14.84 14.72 -7.21
CA PRO A 69 14.87 15.80 -8.18
C PRO A 69 13.47 16.31 -8.53
N GLU A 70 13.31 17.62 -8.66
CA GLU A 70 12.01 18.28 -8.91
C GLU A 70 11.32 17.73 -10.17
N GLU A 71 12.07 17.47 -11.23
CA GLU A 71 11.55 16.89 -12.47
C GLU A 71 10.94 15.48 -12.23
N GLU A 72 11.60 14.65 -11.39
CA GLU A 72 11.09 13.33 -11.05
C GLU A 72 9.80 13.44 -10.22
N VAL A 73 9.78 14.32 -9.22
CA VAL A 73 8.61 14.56 -8.37
C VAL A 73 7.43 15.06 -9.21
N SER A 74 7.66 16.07 -10.06
CA SER A 74 6.61 16.62 -10.94
C SER A 74 6.06 15.57 -11.90
N GLY A 75 6.93 14.74 -12.47
CA GLY A 75 6.51 13.62 -13.33
C GLY A 75 5.66 12.59 -12.59
N LEU A 76 6.02 12.28 -11.34
CA LEU A 76 5.23 11.38 -10.49
C LEU A 76 3.85 11.97 -10.15
N MET A 77 3.78 13.25 -9.76
CA MET A 77 2.51 13.92 -9.45
C MET A 77 1.58 13.94 -10.66
N ALA A 78 2.10 14.27 -11.85
CA ALA A 78 1.33 14.23 -13.09
C ALA A 78 0.82 12.82 -13.41
N MET A 79 1.66 11.80 -13.24
CA MET A 79 1.26 10.39 -13.44
C MET A 79 0.18 9.96 -12.44
N PHE A 80 0.28 10.34 -11.16
CA PHE A 80 -0.76 10.03 -10.18
C PHE A 80 -2.09 10.69 -10.53
N ALA A 81 -2.09 11.96 -10.94
CA ALA A 81 -3.28 12.68 -11.35
C ALA A 81 -3.97 12.00 -12.55
N GLU A 82 -3.19 11.63 -13.58
CA GLU A 82 -3.66 10.90 -14.75
C GLU A 82 -4.30 9.55 -14.34
N ARG A 83 -3.58 8.72 -13.56
CA ARG A 83 -4.04 7.39 -13.16
C ARG A 83 -5.28 7.41 -12.28
N ILE A 84 -5.40 8.34 -11.36
CA ILE A 84 -6.60 8.46 -10.52
C ILE A 84 -7.83 8.67 -11.39
N VAL A 85 -7.76 9.60 -12.36
CA VAL A 85 -8.90 9.91 -13.22
C VAL A 85 -9.24 8.74 -14.18
N GLU A 86 -8.21 8.11 -14.76
CA GLU A 86 -8.41 7.05 -15.75
C GLU A 86 -8.86 5.72 -15.15
N GLU A 87 -8.33 5.35 -13.96
CA GLU A 87 -8.52 4.01 -13.41
C GLU A 87 -9.66 3.91 -12.39
N THR A 88 -10.04 5.01 -11.73
CA THR A 88 -11.11 4.98 -10.70
C THR A 88 -12.45 4.47 -11.23
N PRO A 89 -12.94 4.82 -12.43
CA PRO A 89 -14.20 4.28 -12.94
C PRO A 89 -14.19 2.75 -13.06
N GLU A 90 -13.13 2.16 -13.59
CA GLU A 90 -12.99 0.70 -13.69
C GLU A 90 -12.88 0.04 -12.31
N MET A 91 -12.16 0.67 -11.37
CA MET A 91 -12.09 0.21 -9.98
C MET A 91 -13.48 0.22 -9.34
N HIS A 92 -14.26 1.28 -9.55
CA HIS A 92 -15.63 1.38 -9.07
C HIS A 92 -16.52 0.24 -9.64
N GLU A 93 -16.50 0.03 -10.94
CA GLU A 93 -17.25 -1.05 -11.61
C GLU A 93 -16.84 -2.44 -11.11
N SER A 94 -15.56 -2.61 -10.76
CA SER A 94 -15.01 -3.86 -10.22
C SER A 94 -15.34 -4.08 -8.74
N GLY A 95 -15.94 -3.10 -8.05
CA GLY A 95 -16.29 -3.17 -6.63
C GLY A 95 -15.13 -2.89 -5.68
N VAL A 96 -14.07 -2.22 -6.15
CA VAL A 96 -12.94 -1.76 -5.33
C VAL A 96 -13.31 -0.48 -4.60
N ARG A 97 -13.09 -0.43 -3.29
CA ARG A 97 -13.13 0.80 -2.50
C ARG A 97 -11.73 1.40 -2.43
N LEU A 98 -11.57 2.66 -2.86
CA LEU A 98 -10.29 3.35 -2.87
C LEU A 98 -10.18 4.31 -1.68
N ARG A 99 -9.03 4.30 -1.00
CA ARG A 99 -8.70 5.20 0.12
C ARG A 99 -7.26 5.68 0.00
N PHE A 100 -7.02 6.96 0.22
CA PHE A 100 -5.67 7.52 0.26
C PHE A 100 -5.25 7.79 1.70
N VAL A 101 -4.10 7.26 2.10
CA VAL A 101 -3.56 7.36 3.45
C VAL A 101 -2.30 8.23 3.43
N GLY A 102 -2.27 9.28 4.23
CA GLY A 102 -1.15 10.20 4.34
C GLY A 102 -1.58 11.66 4.40
N ARG A 103 -0.60 12.55 4.45
CA ARG A 103 -0.83 14.00 4.53
C ARG A 103 -1.33 14.55 3.21
N ARG A 104 -2.28 15.50 3.29
CA ARG A 104 -2.72 16.30 2.14
C ARG A 104 -1.92 17.61 2.02
N GLU A 105 -1.29 18.06 3.09
CA GLU A 105 -0.47 19.26 3.10
C GLU A 105 0.73 19.14 2.15
N GLY A 106 0.92 20.17 1.32
CA GLY A 106 2.02 20.20 0.34
C GLY A 106 1.75 19.43 -0.95
N VAL A 107 0.60 18.77 -1.06
CA VAL A 107 0.13 18.15 -2.32
C VAL A 107 -0.64 19.18 -3.14
N ASP A 108 -0.50 19.10 -4.47
CA ASP A 108 -1.25 19.97 -5.38
C ASP A 108 -2.76 19.89 -5.11
N PRO A 109 -3.47 21.03 -4.96
CA PRO A 109 -4.90 21.04 -4.65
C PRO A 109 -5.77 20.25 -5.65
N ASN A 110 -5.45 20.28 -6.95
CA ASN A 110 -6.20 19.51 -7.94
C ASN A 110 -6.03 18.01 -7.73
N LEU A 111 -4.83 17.56 -7.36
CA LEU A 111 -4.60 16.15 -7.04
C LEU A 111 -5.36 15.73 -5.77
N VAL A 112 -5.43 16.61 -4.76
CA VAL A 112 -6.24 16.39 -3.55
C VAL A 112 -7.73 16.27 -3.89
N GLU A 113 -8.25 17.12 -4.78
CA GLU A 113 -9.63 17.06 -5.25
C GLU A 113 -9.92 15.76 -6.02
N GLN A 114 -8.99 15.32 -6.87
CA GLN A 114 -9.11 14.05 -7.60
C GLN A 114 -9.10 12.84 -6.65
N MET A 115 -8.25 12.85 -5.61
CA MET A 115 -8.25 11.84 -4.56
C MET A 115 -9.60 11.78 -3.85
N ALA A 116 -10.14 12.94 -3.43
CA ALA A 116 -11.43 13.02 -2.75
C ALA A 116 -12.57 12.51 -3.64
N TRP A 117 -12.59 12.91 -4.92
CA TRP A 117 -13.53 12.39 -5.90
C TRP A 117 -13.48 10.86 -6.04
N ALA A 118 -12.28 10.29 -6.12
CA ALA A 118 -12.10 8.85 -6.26
C ALA A 118 -12.56 8.09 -5.01
N GLU A 119 -12.28 8.62 -3.83
CA GLU A 119 -12.75 8.07 -2.54
C GLU A 119 -14.28 8.11 -2.46
N GLU A 120 -14.90 9.23 -2.86
CA GLU A 120 -16.36 9.40 -2.85
C GLU A 120 -17.05 8.45 -3.84
N LEU A 121 -16.56 8.39 -5.10
CA LEU A 121 -17.13 7.53 -6.14
C LEU A 121 -17.13 6.06 -5.73
N THR A 122 -16.08 5.62 -5.03
CA THR A 122 -15.91 4.21 -4.65
C THR A 122 -16.37 3.89 -3.23
N ALA A 123 -16.91 4.86 -2.49
CA ALA A 123 -17.21 4.74 -1.05
C ALA A 123 -18.14 3.58 -0.68
N ALA A 124 -19.08 3.25 -1.57
CA ALA A 124 -20.07 2.19 -1.35
C ALA A 124 -19.58 0.78 -1.75
N ASN A 125 -18.39 0.68 -2.32
CA ASN A 125 -17.83 -0.61 -2.73
C ASN A 125 -17.31 -1.40 -1.52
N ASP A 126 -17.38 -2.73 -1.60
CA ASP A 126 -17.12 -3.62 -0.47
C ASP A 126 -16.38 -4.93 -0.83
N LYS A 127 -16.00 -5.14 -2.09
CA LYS A 127 -15.31 -6.38 -2.48
C LYS A 127 -13.87 -6.44 -1.96
N ILE A 128 -13.15 -5.34 -2.10
CA ILE A 128 -11.78 -5.16 -1.61
C ILE A 128 -11.54 -3.67 -1.40
N THR A 129 -10.83 -3.31 -0.33
CA THR A 129 -10.38 -1.93 -0.15
C THR A 129 -8.92 -1.80 -0.57
N LEU A 130 -8.63 -0.86 -1.47
CA LEU A 130 -7.27 -0.46 -1.82
C LEU A 130 -6.91 0.80 -1.04
N TYR A 131 -5.95 0.68 -0.13
CA TYR A 131 -5.34 1.82 0.55
C TYR A 131 -4.06 2.22 -0.20
N VAL A 132 -4.02 3.45 -0.68
CA VAL A 132 -2.84 4.02 -1.34
C VAL A 132 -2.12 4.94 -0.36
N ALA A 133 -1.01 4.49 0.19
CA ALA A 133 -0.17 5.31 1.07
C ALA A 133 0.58 6.34 0.20
N PHE A 134 0.09 7.58 0.23
CA PHE A 134 0.56 8.71 -0.57
C PHE A 134 0.92 9.89 0.33
N ASN A 135 2.08 10.50 0.10
CA ASN A 135 2.67 11.50 1.01
C ASN A 135 2.68 10.99 2.46
N TYR A 136 3.00 9.70 2.58
CA TYR A 136 2.89 8.94 3.82
C TYR A 136 4.26 8.73 4.47
N GLY A 137 4.28 8.73 5.80
CA GLY A 137 5.40 8.29 6.61
C GLY A 137 4.91 7.96 8.02
N GLY A 138 5.18 6.75 8.51
CA GLY A 138 4.66 6.26 9.79
C GLY A 138 5.08 7.11 10.99
N ARG A 139 6.32 7.66 10.99
CA ARG A 139 6.74 8.61 12.03
C ARG A 139 5.94 9.90 12.00
N ALA A 140 5.62 10.41 10.79
CA ALA A 140 4.81 11.60 10.63
C ALA A 140 3.36 11.35 11.09
N GLU A 141 2.78 10.21 10.75
CA GLU A 141 1.45 9.78 11.20
C GLU A 141 1.37 9.73 12.72
N ILE A 142 2.33 9.05 13.39
CA ILE A 142 2.40 8.95 14.84
C ILE A 142 2.52 10.34 15.50
N ILE A 143 3.38 11.21 14.95
CA ILE A 143 3.52 12.58 15.48
C ILE A 143 2.23 13.38 15.33
N ASP A 144 1.54 13.25 14.20
CA ASP A 144 0.30 13.99 13.95
C ASP A 144 -0.86 13.45 14.80
N ALA A 145 -0.92 12.14 15.04
CA ALA A 145 -1.84 11.55 16.02
C ALA A 145 -1.52 12.02 17.45
N ALA A 146 -0.25 11.98 17.85
CA ALA A 146 0.18 12.38 19.19
C ALA A 146 -0.14 13.85 19.54
N LYS A 147 -0.12 14.75 18.55
CA LYS A 147 -0.52 16.16 18.76
C LYS A 147 -2.00 16.34 19.11
N ARG A 148 -2.84 15.36 18.75
CA ARG A 148 -4.30 15.37 18.98
C ARG A 148 -4.72 14.44 20.12
N PHE A 149 -3.78 13.62 20.62
CA PHE A 149 -4.06 12.65 21.67
C PHE A 149 -4.10 13.34 23.04
N GLU A 150 -5.28 13.34 23.64
CA GLU A 150 -5.54 13.95 24.95
C GLU A 150 -5.46 12.93 26.11
N GLY A 151 -5.05 11.70 25.80
CA GLY A 151 -4.98 10.58 26.76
C GLY A 151 -6.01 9.52 26.44
N GLY A 152 -5.84 8.32 27.00
CA GLY A 152 -6.68 7.16 26.75
C GLY A 152 -5.84 5.90 26.58
N ASP A 153 -6.41 4.91 25.90
CA ASP A 153 -5.76 3.64 25.59
C ASP A 153 -5.25 3.60 24.14
N GLU A 154 -4.87 2.43 23.69
CA GLU A 154 -4.34 2.20 22.33
C GLU A 154 -5.40 2.42 21.26
N ASP A 155 -6.65 2.07 21.52
CA ASP A 155 -7.77 2.27 20.59
C ASP A 155 -8.08 3.76 20.41
N ASP A 156 -8.02 4.54 21.49
CA ASP A 156 -8.18 6.00 21.46
C ASP A 156 -7.06 6.65 20.63
N PHE A 157 -5.83 6.15 20.72
CA PHE A 157 -4.72 6.63 19.89
C PHE A 157 -4.89 6.20 18.44
N ARG A 158 -5.28 4.94 18.18
CA ARG A 158 -5.54 4.40 16.84
C ARG A 158 -6.59 5.23 16.10
N ALA A 159 -7.65 5.68 16.78
CA ALA A 159 -8.70 6.52 16.19
C ALA A 159 -8.17 7.86 15.63
N LEU A 160 -6.95 8.26 15.96
CA LEU A 160 -6.29 9.47 15.48
C LEU A 160 -5.31 9.23 14.34
N LEU A 161 -5.07 7.99 13.93
CA LEU A 161 -4.24 7.69 12.77
C LEU A 161 -4.90 8.16 11.47
N TYR A 162 -4.17 8.15 10.36
CA TYR A 162 -4.68 8.67 9.08
C TYR A 162 -5.83 7.84 8.49
N ALA A 163 -5.88 6.56 8.78
CA ALA A 163 -6.95 5.64 8.37
C ALA A 163 -7.30 4.71 9.55
N PRO A 164 -8.05 5.19 10.55
CA PRO A 164 -8.37 4.40 11.74
C PRO A 164 -9.20 3.15 11.44
N GLU A 165 -9.93 3.15 10.32
CA GLU A 165 -10.70 2.01 9.84
C GLU A 165 -9.87 0.92 9.17
N MET A 166 -8.62 1.20 8.77
CA MET A 166 -7.72 0.25 8.15
C MET A 166 -7.28 -0.80 9.17
N HIS A 167 -7.38 -2.06 8.82
CA HIS A 167 -6.86 -3.15 9.67
C HIS A 167 -5.33 -3.17 9.65
N ASP A 168 -4.75 -3.65 10.74
CA ASP A 168 -3.32 -3.93 10.78
C ASP A 168 -3.02 -5.06 9.79
N PRO A 169 -1.99 -4.91 8.94
CA PRO A 169 -1.69 -5.93 7.95
C PRO A 169 -1.25 -7.23 8.62
N ASP A 170 -1.83 -8.35 8.17
CA ASP A 170 -1.35 -9.68 8.51
C ASP A 170 0.03 -9.91 7.93
N LEU A 171 0.24 -9.45 6.71
CA LEU A 171 1.43 -9.65 5.91
C LEU A 171 1.90 -8.34 5.28
N ILE A 172 3.18 -8.05 5.42
CA ILE A 172 3.86 -7.00 4.67
C ILE A 172 4.85 -7.63 3.70
N ILE A 173 4.67 -7.37 2.40
CA ILE A 173 5.57 -7.80 1.34
C ILE A 173 6.44 -6.62 0.92
N ARG A 174 7.76 -6.82 0.83
CA ARG A 174 8.63 -5.85 0.19
C ARG A 174 9.38 -6.46 -0.97
N THR A 175 9.25 -5.82 -2.13
CA THR A 175 9.94 -6.19 -3.37
C THR A 175 11.36 -5.61 -3.41
N SER A 176 12.19 -6.10 -4.35
CA SER A 176 13.51 -5.56 -4.70
C SER A 176 14.70 -5.92 -3.80
N GLY A 177 14.57 -6.94 -2.94
CA GLY A 177 15.66 -7.47 -2.11
C GLY A 177 16.01 -6.64 -0.87
N GLU A 178 15.33 -5.53 -0.63
CA GLU A 178 15.58 -4.67 0.53
C GLU A 178 14.82 -5.16 1.76
N LYS A 179 15.52 -5.34 2.88
CA LYS A 179 14.97 -5.93 4.12
C LYS A 179 14.76 -4.88 5.21
N ARG A 180 13.87 -3.93 4.98
CA ARG A 180 13.49 -2.86 5.92
C ARG A 180 12.10 -2.31 5.60
N LEU A 181 11.41 -1.72 6.57
CA LEU A 181 10.07 -1.13 6.38
C LEU A 181 10.10 0.30 5.80
N SER A 182 11.21 0.98 5.87
CA SER A 182 11.38 2.35 5.33
C SER A 182 10.29 3.33 5.76
N ASN A 183 9.98 3.37 7.06
CA ASN A 183 8.98 4.27 7.63
C ASN A 183 7.52 3.97 7.18
N TYR A 184 7.26 2.74 6.72
CA TYR A 184 5.94 2.30 6.27
C TYR A 184 5.17 1.62 7.39
N LEU A 185 3.93 2.05 7.64
CA LEU A 185 2.97 1.48 8.59
C LEU A 185 3.58 1.13 9.97
N MET A 186 4.38 2.05 10.54
CA MET A 186 5.17 1.79 11.75
C MET A 186 4.33 1.40 12.97
N TRP A 187 3.12 1.92 13.10
CA TRP A 187 2.18 1.55 14.15
C TRP A 187 1.49 0.23 13.83
N GLN A 188 0.95 0.13 12.62
CA GLN A 188 0.09 -0.97 12.18
C GLN A 188 0.86 -2.27 11.95
N SER A 189 2.19 -2.21 11.76
CA SER A 189 3.03 -3.37 11.47
C SER A 189 3.53 -4.14 12.69
N ALA A 190 3.09 -3.76 13.89
CA ALA A 190 3.63 -4.30 15.15
C ALA A 190 3.56 -5.83 15.24
N TYR A 191 2.55 -6.44 14.61
CA TYR A 191 2.33 -7.88 14.62
C TYR A 191 2.25 -8.48 13.21
N SER A 192 2.68 -7.75 12.19
CA SER A 192 2.69 -8.23 10.80
C SER A 192 3.82 -9.23 10.56
N GLU A 193 3.54 -10.28 9.81
CA GLU A 193 4.60 -11.10 9.22
C GLU A 193 5.25 -10.34 8.05
N LEU A 194 6.56 -10.53 7.87
CA LEU A 194 7.34 -9.80 6.87
C LEU A 194 7.92 -10.79 5.84
N VAL A 195 7.58 -10.58 4.58
CA VAL A 195 8.14 -11.35 3.45
C VAL A 195 8.91 -10.40 2.53
N PHE A 196 10.13 -10.78 2.21
CA PHE A 196 11.02 -10.03 1.34
C PHE A 196 11.34 -10.83 0.08
N THR A 197 11.10 -10.23 -1.10
CA THR A 197 11.43 -10.87 -2.38
C THR A 197 12.46 -10.04 -3.15
N ASP A 198 13.30 -10.70 -3.93
CA ASP A 198 14.30 -10.06 -4.78
C ASP A 198 13.70 -9.46 -6.06
N GLU A 199 12.48 -9.89 -6.44
CA GLU A 199 11.79 -9.38 -7.63
C GLU A 199 11.57 -7.87 -7.54
N LEU A 200 11.77 -7.17 -8.65
CA LEU A 200 11.45 -5.75 -8.76
C LEU A 200 9.94 -5.57 -8.94
N TRP A 201 9.37 -4.54 -8.31
CA TRP A 201 7.91 -4.35 -8.32
C TRP A 201 7.23 -4.47 -9.69
N PRO A 202 7.74 -3.89 -10.81
CA PRO A 202 7.09 -4.07 -12.11
C PRO A 202 7.08 -5.51 -12.65
N ASP A 203 7.99 -6.36 -12.19
CA ASP A 203 8.09 -7.77 -12.59
C ASP A 203 7.45 -8.73 -11.55
N PHE A 204 7.09 -8.23 -10.35
CA PHE A 204 6.42 -9.00 -9.32
C PHE A 204 5.05 -9.49 -9.80
N ASP A 205 4.95 -10.77 -10.13
CA ASP A 205 3.77 -11.34 -10.76
C ASP A 205 2.84 -12.04 -9.74
N ARG A 206 1.80 -12.71 -10.25
CA ARG A 206 0.85 -13.47 -9.43
C ARG A 206 1.53 -14.62 -8.69
N ARG A 207 2.53 -15.27 -9.29
CA ARG A 207 3.22 -16.42 -8.66
C ARG A 207 4.04 -15.96 -7.47
N ASP A 208 4.67 -14.79 -7.58
CA ASP A 208 5.42 -14.18 -6.48
C ASP A 208 4.48 -13.81 -5.34
N PHE A 209 3.28 -13.28 -5.67
CA PHE A 209 2.28 -12.96 -4.66
C PHE A 209 1.77 -14.23 -3.96
N GLU A 210 1.43 -15.28 -4.72
CA GLU A 210 1.04 -16.57 -4.15
C GLU A 210 2.16 -17.19 -3.30
N ALA A 211 3.42 -17.08 -3.72
CA ALA A 211 4.57 -17.53 -2.95
C ALA A 211 4.69 -16.79 -1.61
N ALA A 212 4.52 -15.46 -1.61
CA ALA A 212 4.53 -14.66 -0.38
C ALA A 212 3.37 -15.05 0.57
N MET A 213 2.18 -15.33 0.04
CA MET A 213 1.04 -15.81 0.83
C MET A 213 1.29 -17.21 1.42
N ILE A 214 1.99 -18.08 0.70
CA ILE A 214 2.39 -19.41 1.20
C ILE A 214 3.46 -19.27 2.29
N GLU A 215 4.44 -18.39 2.11
CA GLU A 215 5.47 -18.10 3.12
C GLU A 215 4.84 -17.60 4.42
N TYR A 216 3.87 -16.65 4.34
CA TYR A 216 3.08 -16.21 5.49
C TYR A 216 2.48 -17.39 6.27
N LEU A 217 1.83 -18.34 5.56
CA LEU A 217 1.26 -19.52 6.22
C LEU A 217 2.32 -20.38 6.96
N SER A 218 3.53 -20.44 6.45
CA SER A 218 4.61 -21.15 7.13
C SER A 218 5.09 -20.42 8.38
N LEU A 219 5.13 -19.08 8.35
CA LEU A 219 5.57 -18.26 9.48
C LEU A 219 4.59 -18.31 10.65
N ILE A 220 3.28 -18.21 10.41
CA ILE A 220 2.27 -18.30 11.47
C ILE A 220 2.18 -19.68 12.13
N HIS A 221 2.61 -20.75 11.45
CA HIS A 221 2.66 -22.08 12.04
C HIS A 221 3.90 -22.32 12.89
N ILE A 222 4.94 -21.52 12.76
CA ILE A 222 6.20 -21.64 13.51
C ILE A 222 6.16 -20.76 14.78
N SER A 223 5.50 -19.62 14.72
CA SER A 223 5.35 -18.70 15.86
C SER A 223 4.19 -19.15 16.75
N GLU A 224 4.44 -19.33 18.05
CA GLU A 224 3.34 -19.38 19.03
C GLU A 224 2.52 -18.09 18.91
N PRO A 225 1.18 -18.15 19.07
CA PRO A 225 0.33 -16.97 18.88
C PRO A 225 0.69 -15.87 19.89
N THR A 226 1.43 -14.89 19.45
CA THR A 226 1.78 -13.66 20.22
C THR A 226 0.84 -12.51 19.90
N ARG A 227 -0.14 -12.71 19.00
CA ARG A 227 -1.14 -11.70 18.65
C ARG A 227 -2.18 -11.58 19.76
N PRO A 228 -2.45 -10.37 20.29
CA PRO A 228 -3.66 -10.15 21.09
C PRO A 228 -4.89 -10.37 20.18
N TYR A 229 -5.83 -11.15 20.66
CA TYR A 229 -7.10 -11.39 20.00
C TYR A 229 -8.03 -10.18 20.11
#